data_5e8af7df73f13eaa6cb9d002ee567e56
#
_entry.id   5e8af7df73f13eaa6cb9d002ee567e56
#
_cell.length_a   1.000
_cell.length_b   1.000
_cell.length_c   1.000
_cell.angle_alpha   90.00
_cell.angle_beta   90.00
_cell.angle_gamma   90.00
#
_symmetry.space_group_name_H-M   'P 1'
#
loop_
_entity.id
_entity.type
_entity.pdbx_description
1 polymer ?
#
loop_
_entity_poly.entity_id
_entity_poly.type
_entity_poly.pdbx_seq_one_letter_code
_entity_poly.pdbx_strand_id
1 'polypeptide(L)'
;MDLAQLERILNEYGKKDVWILEHLTNTGNWRSIIYNIGQEKLLSEIDKTNIQYLNYKEDKGGKEDDPDRSQDLRKEFIKEEWLKPQIKDYFYKRKRDLDQVVYSMLRLSDIGLAEELYLRLKNGESSISELAHKYSLGPEKYTKGIVGPMPLSKANEQIRAISNKENIGKLNKPIVVQNTIIISIVEHIIEATLTPEMEQKLLEELFNIELQKIVNVITGSQ
;
A
#
# COMPACT_ATOMS: atom_id res chain seq x y z
N MET A 1 17.03 -5.64 -14.52
CA MET A 1 16.85 -6.55 -15.67
C MET A 1 17.64 -5.96 -16.82
N ASP A 2 18.53 -6.71 -17.41
CA ASP A 2 19.30 -6.30 -18.58
C ASP A 2 18.56 -6.62 -19.90
N LEU A 3 19.08 -6.12 -21.01
CA LEU A 3 18.46 -6.26 -22.34
C LEU A 3 18.35 -7.75 -22.77
N ALA A 4 19.36 -8.56 -22.51
CA ALA A 4 19.39 -9.98 -22.89
C ALA A 4 18.36 -10.80 -22.11
N GLN A 5 18.15 -10.47 -20.84
CA GLN A 5 17.14 -11.09 -20.00
C GLN A 5 15.73 -10.72 -20.44
N LEU A 6 15.48 -9.46 -20.81
CA LEU A 6 14.20 -9.01 -21.36
C LEU A 6 13.91 -9.68 -22.71
N GLU A 7 14.91 -9.74 -23.59
CA GLU A 7 14.79 -10.39 -24.91
C GLU A 7 14.41 -11.88 -24.78
N ARG A 8 15.04 -12.60 -23.85
CA ARG A 8 14.73 -13.99 -23.57
C ARG A 8 13.26 -14.15 -23.15
N ILE A 9 12.78 -13.32 -22.22
CA ILE A 9 11.39 -13.36 -21.73
C ILE A 9 10.42 -13.08 -22.88
N LEU A 10 10.66 -12.03 -23.66
CA LEU A 10 9.76 -11.68 -24.77
C LEU A 10 9.73 -12.75 -25.85
N ASN A 11 10.85 -13.41 -26.15
CA ASN A 11 10.90 -14.54 -27.07
C ASN A 11 10.12 -15.75 -26.55
N GLU A 12 10.22 -16.07 -25.25
CA GLU A 12 9.49 -17.16 -24.60
C GLU A 12 7.97 -16.96 -24.69
N TYR A 13 7.51 -15.71 -24.57
CA TYR A 13 6.08 -15.35 -24.63
C TYR A 13 5.61 -14.85 -26.02
N GLY A 14 6.38 -15.10 -27.07
CA GLY A 14 5.98 -14.85 -28.47
C GLY A 14 5.99 -13.39 -28.92
N LYS A 15 6.59 -12.48 -28.13
CA LYS A 15 6.70 -11.05 -28.45
C LYS A 15 8.07 -10.75 -29.11
N LYS A 16 8.20 -11.00 -30.42
CA LYS A 16 9.51 -11.07 -31.12
C LYS A 16 10.03 -9.79 -31.77
N ASP A 17 9.37 -8.64 -31.64
CA ASP A 17 9.75 -7.42 -32.35
C ASP A 17 10.94 -6.69 -31.71
N VAL A 18 12.10 -6.75 -32.35
CA VAL A 18 13.37 -6.11 -31.90
C VAL A 18 13.21 -4.61 -31.70
N TRP A 19 12.42 -3.93 -32.55
CA TRP A 19 12.13 -2.50 -32.41
C TRP A 19 11.44 -2.16 -31.09
N ILE A 20 10.53 -3.03 -30.65
CA ILE A 20 9.84 -2.88 -29.35
C ILE A 20 10.85 -2.97 -28.21
N LEU A 21 11.83 -3.85 -28.28
CA LEU A 21 12.87 -4.04 -27.26
C LEU A 21 13.71 -2.78 -27.04
N GLU A 22 14.18 -2.16 -28.10
CA GLU A 22 14.98 -0.92 -28.01
C GLU A 22 14.14 0.23 -27.44
N HIS A 23 12.92 0.39 -27.90
CA HIS A 23 12.03 1.44 -27.43
C HIS A 23 11.68 1.25 -25.93
N LEU A 24 11.42 0.02 -25.51
CA LEU A 24 11.10 -0.31 -24.12
C LEU A 24 12.28 -0.12 -23.17
N THR A 25 13.48 -0.42 -23.62
CA THR A 25 14.69 -0.24 -22.82
C THR A 25 14.96 1.25 -22.61
N ASN A 26 14.81 2.04 -23.67
CA ASN A 26 15.04 3.48 -23.63
C ASN A 26 13.96 4.26 -22.82
N THR A 27 12.72 3.77 -22.80
CA THR A 27 11.60 4.43 -22.09
C THR A 27 11.33 3.86 -20.71
N GLY A 28 11.94 2.74 -20.34
CA GLY A 28 11.67 2.03 -19.08
C GLY A 28 10.30 1.33 -19.02
N ASN A 29 9.55 1.30 -20.12
CA ASN A 29 8.20 0.73 -20.19
C ASN A 29 8.14 -0.81 -20.22
N TRP A 30 9.30 -1.48 -20.19
CA TRP A 30 9.38 -2.94 -20.12
C TRP A 30 8.64 -3.53 -18.90
N ARG A 31 8.55 -2.77 -17.79
CA ARG A 31 7.85 -3.21 -16.57
C ARG A 31 6.36 -3.46 -16.83
N SER A 32 5.70 -2.58 -17.59
CA SER A 32 4.29 -2.73 -17.96
C SER A 32 4.06 -3.99 -18.79
N ILE A 33 4.98 -4.31 -19.70
CA ILE A 33 4.87 -5.49 -20.54
C ILE A 33 5.06 -6.76 -19.75
N ILE A 34 6.07 -6.83 -18.89
CA ILE A 34 6.26 -7.99 -18.00
C ILE A 34 5.05 -8.17 -17.08
N TYR A 35 4.48 -7.08 -16.57
CA TYR A 35 3.26 -7.13 -15.77
C TYR A 35 2.08 -7.69 -16.57
N ASN A 36 1.89 -7.25 -17.82
CA ASN A 36 0.84 -7.78 -18.72
C ASN A 36 1.05 -9.25 -19.06
N ILE A 37 2.29 -9.68 -19.35
CA ILE A 37 2.63 -11.09 -19.56
C ILE A 37 2.32 -11.92 -18.30
N GLY A 38 2.68 -11.43 -17.13
CA GLY A 38 2.35 -12.04 -15.84
C GLY A 38 0.85 -12.19 -15.65
N GLN A 39 0.09 -11.16 -15.99
CA GLN A 39 -1.37 -11.17 -15.92
C GLN A 39 -1.97 -12.17 -16.92
N GLU A 40 -1.54 -12.17 -18.19
CA GLU A 40 -1.97 -13.16 -19.18
C GLU A 40 -1.69 -14.59 -18.70
N LYS A 41 -0.53 -14.83 -18.09
CA LYS A 41 -0.16 -16.13 -17.52
C LYS A 41 -1.08 -16.52 -16.37
N LEU A 42 -1.30 -15.62 -15.41
CA LEU A 42 -2.22 -15.86 -14.28
C LEU A 42 -3.62 -16.22 -14.77
N LEU A 43 -4.13 -15.46 -15.74
CA LEU A 43 -5.47 -15.65 -16.28
C LEU A 43 -5.57 -16.94 -17.13
N SER A 44 -4.51 -17.34 -17.82
CA SER A 44 -4.48 -18.57 -18.64
C SER A 44 -4.49 -19.85 -17.80
N GLU A 45 -4.07 -19.80 -16.55
CA GLU A 45 -4.13 -20.93 -15.63
C GLU A 45 -5.58 -21.36 -15.32
N ILE A 46 -6.53 -20.41 -15.41
CA ILE A 46 -7.96 -20.68 -15.18
C ILE A 46 -8.57 -21.48 -16.31
N ASP A 47 -8.25 -21.16 -17.57
CA ASP A 47 -8.88 -21.80 -18.74
C ASP A 47 -8.54 -23.29 -18.88
N LYS A 48 -7.42 -23.74 -18.29
CA LYS A 48 -6.88 -25.08 -18.52
C LYS A 48 -7.50 -26.17 -17.64
N THR A 49 -8.19 -25.82 -16.54
CA THR A 49 -8.52 -26.81 -15.52
C THR A 49 -9.88 -26.64 -14.84
N ASN A 50 -10.70 -25.63 -15.16
CA ASN A 50 -11.75 -25.29 -14.22
C ASN A 50 -13.18 -25.27 -14.79
N ILE A 51 -13.90 -26.38 -14.60
CA ILE A 51 -15.37 -26.47 -14.80
C ILE A 51 -16.10 -25.35 -14.04
N GLN A 52 -15.58 -24.90 -12.88
CA GLN A 52 -16.16 -23.81 -12.09
C GLN A 52 -16.11 -22.48 -12.82
N TYR A 53 -15.03 -22.19 -13.55
CA TYR A 53 -14.96 -20.98 -14.36
C TYR A 53 -15.94 -20.98 -15.53
N LEU A 54 -16.11 -22.12 -16.18
CA LEU A 54 -17.09 -22.23 -17.28
C LEU A 54 -18.51 -21.97 -16.80
N ASN A 55 -18.88 -22.55 -15.67
CA ASN A 55 -20.19 -22.31 -15.04
C ASN A 55 -20.34 -20.83 -14.61
N TYR A 56 -19.29 -20.25 -14.01
CA TYR A 56 -19.28 -18.83 -13.64
C TYR A 56 -19.44 -17.92 -14.85
N LYS A 57 -18.77 -18.24 -15.97
CA LYS A 57 -18.85 -17.50 -17.23
C LYS A 57 -20.27 -17.55 -17.80
N GLU A 58 -20.92 -18.72 -17.77
CA GLU A 58 -22.30 -18.88 -18.23
C GLU A 58 -23.27 -18.07 -17.36
N ASP A 59 -23.15 -18.13 -16.04
CA ASP A 59 -23.99 -17.39 -15.08
C ASP A 59 -23.88 -15.87 -15.26
N LYS A 60 -22.70 -15.36 -15.56
CA LYS A 60 -22.43 -13.92 -15.81
C LYS A 60 -22.77 -13.49 -17.23
N GLY A 61 -23.29 -14.38 -18.10
CA GLY A 61 -23.72 -14.06 -19.46
C GLY A 61 -22.54 -13.72 -20.40
N GLY A 62 -21.39 -14.30 -20.17
CA GLY A 62 -20.19 -14.11 -20.98
C GLY A 62 -20.32 -14.73 -22.36
N LYS A 63 -20.47 -13.91 -23.42
CA LYS A 63 -20.38 -14.37 -24.80
C LYS A 63 -18.91 -14.52 -25.20
N GLU A 64 -18.60 -15.49 -26.07
CA GLU A 64 -17.24 -15.85 -26.47
C GLU A 64 -16.46 -14.78 -27.24
N ASP A 65 -17.12 -13.74 -27.75
CA ASP A 65 -16.60 -12.89 -28.84
C ASP A 65 -15.94 -11.58 -28.38
N ASP A 66 -15.86 -11.31 -27.05
CA ASP A 66 -15.21 -10.08 -26.55
C ASP A 66 -13.98 -10.43 -25.69
N PRO A 67 -12.74 -10.26 -26.23
CA PRO A 67 -11.51 -10.58 -25.50
C PRO A 67 -11.33 -9.75 -24.20
N ASP A 68 -11.71 -8.49 -24.21
CA ASP A 68 -11.55 -7.60 -23.05
C ASP A 68 -12.50 -8.00 -21.92
N ARG A 69 -13.75 -8.29 -22.25
CA ARG A 69 -14.74 -8.81 -21.30
C ARG A 69 -14.33 -10.18 -20.75
N SER A 70 -13.71 -11.03 -21.57
CA SER A 70 -13.18 -12.33 -21.14
C SER A 70 -12.07 -12.17 -20.10
N GLN A 71 -11.17 -11.20 -20.26
CA GLN A 71 -10.14 -10.92 -19.27
C GLN A 71 -10.72 -10.41 -17.94
N ASP A 72 -11.68 -9.52 -18.01
CA ASP A 72 -12.33 -8.97 -16.80
C ASP A 72 -13.08 -10.04 -16.03
N LEU A 73 -13.81 -10.92 -16.70
CA LEU A 73 -14.49 -12.05 -16.07
C LEU A 73 -13.53 -13.02 -15.37
N ARG A 74 -12.35 -13.27 -15.94
CA ARG A 74 -11.33 -14.11 -15.29
C ARG A 74 -10.76 -13.44 -14.04
N LYS A 75 -10.52 -12.12 -14.09
CA LYS A 75 -10.09 -11.35 -12.91
C LYS A 75 -11.13 -11.39 -11.80
N GLU A 76 -12.41 -11.19 -12.16
CA GLU A 76 -13.51 -11.29 -11.21
C GLU A 76 -13.61 -12.68 -10.60
N PHE A 77 -13.52 -13.73 -11.40
CA PHE A 77 -13.51 -15.11 -10.93
C PHE A 77 -12.40 -15.39 -9.91
N ILE A 78 -11.16 -14.98 -10.22
CA ILE A 78 -10.04 -15.13 -9.26
C ILE A 78 -10.38 -14.41 -7.96
N LYS A 79 -10.88 -13.19 -8.04
CA LYS A 79 -11.20 -12.40 -6.84
C LYS A 79 -12.33 -13.03 -6.02
N GLU A 80 -13.41 -13.47 -6.67
CA GLU A 80 -14.57 -14.03 -5.97
C GLU A 80 -14.32 -15.43 -5.44
N GLU A 81 -13.73 -16.33 -6.25
CA GLU A 81 -13.62 -17.74 -5.90
C GLU A 81 -12.31 -18.10 -5.18
N TRP A 82 -11.19 -17.45 -5.52
CA TRP A 82 -9.89 -17.81 -4.95
C TRP A 82 -9.44 -16.89 -3.81
N LEU A 83 -9.69 -15.59 -3.93
CA LEU A 83 -9.16 -14.60 -2.99
C LEU A 83 -10.17 -14.21 -1.91
N LYS A 84 -11.42 -14.08 -2.25
CA LYS A 84 -12.47 -13.68 -1.30
C LYS A 84 -12.59 -14.61 -0.06
N PRO A 85 -12.45 -15.93 -0.16
CA PRO A 85 -12.41 -16.80 1.01
C PRO A 85 -11.29 -16.49 2.01
N GLN A 86 -10.19 -15.90 1.52
CA GLN A 86 -9.00 -15.56 2.32
C GLN A 86 -9.07 -14.15 2.93
N ILE A 87 -10.06 -13.35 2.53
CA ILE A 87 -10.06 -11.90 2.82
C ILE A 87 -10.16 -11.59 4.30
N LYS A 88 -10.94 -12.37 5.06
CA LYS A 88 -11.09 -12.19 6.50
C LYS A 88 -9.76 -12.41 7.22
N ASP A 89 -9.11 -13.52 6.94
CA ASP A 89 -7.81 -13.83 7.56
C ASP A 89 -6.74 -12.81 7.17
N TYR A 90 -6.75 -12.39 5.92
CA TYR A 90 -5.84 -11.36 5.42
C TYR A 90 -6.08 -10.01 6.10
N PHE A 91 -7.35 -9.60 6.25
CA PHE A 91 -7.73 -8.40 6.99
C PHE A 91 -7.25 -8.45 8.44
N TYR A 92 -7.50 -9.55 9.17
CA TYR A 92 -7.09 -9.66 10.57
C TYR A 92 -5.57 -9.67 10.75
N LYS A 93 -4.83 -10.30 9.86
CA LYS A 93 -3.35 -10.26 9.86
C LYS A 93 -2.81 -8.83 9.69
N ARG A 94 -3.52 -7.99 8.96
CA ARG A 94 -3.12 -6.63 8.64
C ARG A 94 -3.87 -5.55 9.41
N LYS A 95 -4.81 -5.95 10.27
CA LYS A 95 -5.71 -5.01 10.95
C LYS A 95 -4.98 -3.82 11.54
N ARG A 96 -3.89 -4.06 12.27
CA ARG A 96 -3.08 -3.00 12.86
C ARG A 96 -2.52 -2.02 11.83
N ASP A 97 -2.08 -2.52 10.69
CA ASP A 97 -1.53 -1.67 9.60
C ASP A 97 -2.62 -0.88 8.88
N LEU A 98 -3.84 -1.39 8.90
CA LEU A 98 -5.01 -0.77 8.29
C LEU A 98 -5.71 0.23 9.23
N ASP A 99 -5.54 0.09 10.55
CA ASP A 99 -6.02 1.07 11.50
C ASP A 99 -5.45 2.44 11.15
N GLN A 100 -6.24 3.50 11.35
CA GLN A 100 -5.79 4.85 11.06
C GLN A 100 -5.45 5.59 12.35
N VAL A 101 -4.47 6.46 12.26
CA VAL A 101 -4.05 7.31 13.36
C VAL A 101 -4.21 8.79 13.00
N VAL A 102 -4.67 9.55 13.98
CA VAL A 102 -4.58 11.01 14.00
C VAL A 102 -3.68 11.36 15.17
N TYR A 103 -2.67 12.15 14.93
CA TYR A 103 -1.75 12.62 15.97
C TYR A 103 -1.39 14.08 15.75
N SER A 104 -1.08 14.76 16.86
CA SER A 104 -0.48 16.08 16.83
C SER A 104 1.02 15.97 16.98
N MET A 105 1.78 16.76 16.24
CA MET A 105 3.24 16.76 16.34
C MET A 105 3.84 18.15 16.18
N LEU A 106 5.03 18.29 16.74
CA LEU A 106 5.94 19.40 16.61
C LEU A 106 7.29 18.86 16.17
N ARG A 107 7.83 19.39 15.06
CA ARG A 107 9.10 18.96 14.48
C ARG A 107 10.14 20.06 14.60
N LEU A 108 11.28 19.73 15.19
CA LEU A 108 12.36 20.65 15.52
C LEU A 108 13.71 20.12 15.04
N SER A 109 14.71 21.00 14.92
CA SER A 109 16.09 20.61 14.63
C SER A 109 17.03 20.80 15.83
N ASP A 110 16.62 21.61 16.82
CA ASP A 110 17.43 21.91 18.00
C ASP A 110 16.94 21.14 19.22
N ILE A 111 17.83 20.41 19.88
CA ILE A 111 17.49 19.55 21.02
C ILE A 111 17.15 20.37 22.27
N GLY A 112 17.87 21.48 22.50
CA GLY A 112 17.60 22.34 23.66
C GLY A 112 16.24 22.99 23.57
N LEU A 113 15.86 23.50 22.39
CA LEU A 113 14.54 24.02 22.12
C LEU A 113 13.47 22.91 22.26
N ALA A 114 13.74 21.69 21.81
CA ALA A 114 12.79 20.58 21.95
C ALA A 114 12.54 20.23 23.42
N GLU A 115 13.57 20.19 24.23
CA GLU A 115 13.45 19.94 25.66
C GLU A 115 12.67 21.08 26.40
N GLU A 116 12.96 22.32 26.06
CA GLU A 116 12.23 23.46 26.58
C GLU A 116 10.75 23.41 26.26
N LEU A 117 10.42 23.20 24.97
CA LEU A 117 9.04 23.14 24.51
C LEU A 117 8.29 21.93 25.06
N TYR A 118 8.98 20.79 25.21
CA TYR A 118 8.42 19.61 25.87
C TYR A 118 8.04 19.91 27.33
N LEU A 119 8.89 20.62 28.09
CA LEU A 119 8.59 21.02 29.47
C LEU A 119 7.40 21.97 29.55
N ARG A 120 7.30 22.94 28.64
CA ARG A 120 6.14 23.86 28.56
C ARG A 120 4.83 23.10 28.30
N LEU A 121 4.86 22.11 27.37
CA LEU A 121 3.72 21.23 27.08
C LEU A 121 3.34 20.41 28.33
N LYS A 122 4.35 19.80 28.96
CA LYS A 122 4.17 18.96 30.15
C LYS A 122 3.58 19.74 31.33
N ASN A 123 3.96 21.01 31.51
CA ASN A 123 3.47 21.88 32.55
C ASN A 123 2.13 22.56 32.20
N GLY A 124 1.62 22.38 30.98
CA GLY A 124 0.39 23.03 30.54
C GLY A 124 0.55 24.53 30.21
N GLU A 125 1.78 25.01 30.05
CA GLU A 125 2.09 26.43 29.75
C GLU A 125 1.79 26.82 28.31
N SER A 126 1.70 25.82 27.41
CA SER A 126 1.42 25.99 26.00
C SER A 126 0.72 24.76 25.45
N SER A 127 -0.01 24.89 24.37
CA SER A 127 -0.58 23.78 23.61
C SER A 127 0.34 23.33 22.46
N ILE A 128 0.27 22.05 22.07
CA ILE A 128 1.02 21.56 20.93
C ILE A 128 0.63 22.30 19.64
N SER A 129 -0.62 22.72 19.54
CA SER A 129 -1.16 23.50 18.42
C SER A 129 -0.47 24.86 18.26
N GLU A 130 -0.31 25.58 19.36
CA GLU A 130 0.38 26.89 19.37
C GLU A 130 1.86 26.73 19.01
N LEU A 131 2.52 25.74 19.65
CA LEU A 131 3.94 25.51 19.42
C LEU A 131 4.23 25.00 18.02
N ALA A 132 3.39 24.11 17.47
CA ALA A 132 3.54 23.62 16.11
C ALA A 132 3.40 24.75 15.09
N HIS A 133 2.39 25.62 15.26
CA HIS A 133 2.21 26.77 14.38
C HIS A 133 3.43 27.72 14.40
N LYS A 134 4.05 27.89 15.55
CA LYS A 134 5.16 28.82 15.74
C LYS A 134 6.51 28.23 15.33
N TYR A 135 6.79 27.00 15.73
CA TYR A 135 8.14 26.44 15.72
C TYR A 135 8.32 25.24 14.79
N SER A 136 7.24 24.56 14.34
CA SER A 136 7.42 23.36 13.55
C SER A 136 8.08 23.63 12.20
N LEU A 137 8.99 22.75 11.81
CA LEU A 137 9.73 22.81 10.55
C LEU A 137 9.00 22.18 9.36
N GLY A 138 7.99 21.34 9.63
CA GLY A 138 7.28 20.61 8.60
C GLY A 138 5.93 21.22 8.22
N PRO A 139 5.20 20.60 7.27
CA PRO A 139 3.89 21.08 6.82
C PRO A 139 2.83 21.06 7.91
N GLU A 140 3.01 20.29 8.98
CA GLU A 140 2.15 20.27 10.16
C GLU A 140 2.04 21.64 10.84
N LYS A 141 2.96 22.56 10.55
CA LYS A 141 2.86 23.96 10.96
C LYS A 141 1.54 24.61 10.53
N TYR A 142 1.08 24.30 9.32
CA TYR A 142 -0.12 24.90 8.72
C TYR A 142 -1.41 24.25 9.23
N THR A 143 -1.33 23.02 9.73
CA THR A 143 -2.44 22.29 10.34
C THR A 143 -2.46 22.37 11.86
N LYS A 144 -1.70 23.32 12.46
CA LYS A 144 -1.55 23.47 13.91
C LYS A 144 -1.11 22.17 14.59
N GLY A 145 -0.21 21.44 13.94
CA GLY A 145 0.36 20.20 14.43
C GLY A 145 -0.41 18.93 14.05
N ILE A 146 -1.64 19.02 13.57
CA ILE A 146 -2.47 17.85 13.28
C ILE A 146 -2.02 17.15 12.00
N VAL A 147 -1.83 15.84 12.10
CA VAL A 147 -1.44 14.94 11.02
C VAL A 147 -2.41 13.75 10.99
N GLY A 148 -2.87 13.40 9.79
CA GLY A 148 -3.83 12.31 9.58
C GLY A 148 -5.25 12.82 9.29
N PRO A 149 -6.25 11.90 9.23
CA PRO A 149 -6.11 10.46 9.44
C PRO A 149 -5.27 9.77 8.36
N MET A 150 -4.40 8.84 8.77
CA MET A 150 -3.61 8.02 7.85
C MET A 150 -3.47 6.60 8.37
N PRO A 151 -3.36 5.58 7.47
CA PRO A 151 -3.08 4.22 7.90
C PRO A 151 -1.79 4.14 8.72
N LEU A 152 -1.78 3.33 9.78
CA LEU A 152 -0.59 3.13 10.62
C LEU A 152 0.61 2.62 9.82
N SER A 153 0.36 1.83 8.77
CA SER A 153 1.42 1.39 7.84
C SER A 153 2.18 2.53 7.14
N LYS A 154 1.56 3.71 7.00
CA LYS A 154 2.16 4.89 6.39
C LYS A 154 2.76 5.86 7.41
N ALA A 155 2.46 5.68 8.68
CA ALA A 155 3.07 6.49 9.73
C ALA A 155 4.55 6.12 9.92
N ASN A 156 5.35 7.10 10.35
CA ASN A 156 6.74 6.84 10.75
C ASN A 156 6.79 5.73 11.81
N GLU A 157 7.85 4.92 11.78
CA GLU A 157 8.00 3.77 12.67
C GLU A 157 7.88 4.14 14.15
N GLN A 158 8.48 5.25 14.56
CA GLN A 158 8.44 5.74 15.94
C GLN A 158 7.02 6.15 16.34
N ILE A 159 6.28 6.83 15.44
CA ILE A 159 4.87 7.18 15.66
C ILE A 159 4.02 5.91 15.71
N ARG A 160 4.26 4.94 14.83
CA ARG A 160 3.57 3.65 14.82
C ARG A 160 3.78 2.87 16.13
N ALA A 161 5.00 2.89 16.66
CA ALA A 161 5.33 2.23 17.94
C ALA A 161 4.53 2.77 19.12
N ILE A 162 4.31 4.09 19.18
CA ILE A 162 3.55 4.74 20.27
C ILE A 162 2.04 4.81 20.02
N SER A 163 1.59 4.50 18.79
CA SER A 163 0.18 4.56 18.43
C SER A 163 -0.56 3.32 18.93
N ASN A 164 -1.01 3.39 20.16
CA ASN A 164 -1.87 2.42 20.82
C ASN A 164 -2.90 3.14 21.70
N LYS A 165 -3.95 2.43 22.10
CA LYS A 165 -5.08 2.99 22.87
C LYS A 165 -4.64 3.59 24.21
N GLU A 166 -3.60 3.03 24.82
CA GLU A 166 -3.10 3.48 26.12
C GLU A 166 -2.39 4.83 26.04
N ASN A 167 -1.88 5.18 24.86
CA ASN A 167 -1.13 6.42 24.64
C ASN A 167 -2.00 7.56 24.07
N ILE A 168 -3.28 7.33 23.84
CA ILE A 168 -4.18 8.39 23.37
C ILE A 168 -4.21 9.52 24.41
N GLY A 169 -4.03 10.75 23.93
CA GLY A 169 -4.01 11.97 24.75
C GLY A 169 -2.75 12.18 25.58
N LYS A 170 -1.79 11.24 25.54
CA LYS A 170 -0.55 11.38 26.31
C LYS A 170 0.53 12.10 25.50
N LEU A 171 1.20 13.05 26.14
CA LEU A 171 2.37 13.70 25.60
C LEU A 171 3.55 12.71 25.58
N ASN A 172 4.04 12.39 24.40
CA ASN A 172 5.21 11.54 24.23
C ASN A 172 6.51 12.33 24.42
N LYS A 173 7.53 11.66 24.98
CA LYS A 173 8.86 12.26 25.09
C LYS A 173 9.40 12.61 23.71
N PRO A 174 10.27 13.63 23.59
CA PRO A 174 10.95 13.93 22.33
C PRO A 174 11.66 12.69 21.78
N ILE A 175 11.44 12.39 20.50
CA ILE A 175 12.08 11.28 19.78
C ILE A 175 12.87 11.83 18.60
N VAL A 176 14.04 11.27 18.36
CA VAL A 176 14.87 11.64 17.22
C VAL A 176 14.46 10.78 16.01
N VAL A 177 14.12 11.46 14.92
CA VAL A 177 13.75 10.85 13.65
C VAL A 177 14.64 11.46 12.58
N GLN A 178 15.59 10.69 12.08
CA GLN A 178 16.62 11.19 11.18
C GLN A 178 17.36 12.39 11.81
N ASN A 179 17.28 13.56 11.19
CA ASN A 179 17.92 14.80 11.66
C ASN A 179 16.93 15.76 12.34
N THR A 180 15.77 15.25 12.78
CA THR A 180 14.75 16.07 13.43
C THR A 180 14.30 15.45 14.74
N ILE A 181 13.79 16.29 15.63
CA ILE A 181 13.22 15.89 16.93
C ILE A 181 11.71 16.11 16.84
N ILE A 182 10.96 15.07 17.20
CA ILE A 182 9.51 15.08 17.18
C ILE A 182 8.97 14.97 18.60
N ILE A 183 8.08 15.90 18.97
CA ILE A 183 7.23 15.82 20.14
C ILE A 183 5.82 15.53 19.62
N SER A 184 5.10 14.58 20.18
CA SER A 184 3.81 14.15 19.65
C SER A 184 2.81 13.75 20.72
N ILE A 185 1.53 13.83 20.35
CA ILE A 185 0.38 13.29 21.07
C ILE A 185 -0.44 12.48 20.10
N VAL A 186 -0.75 11.22 20.43
CA VAL A 186 -1.70 10.42 19.67
C VAL A 186 -3.10 10.92 20.04
N GLU A 187 -3.81 11.49 19.07
CA GLU A 187 -5.15 12.08 19.32
C GLU A 187 -6.24 11.00 19.20
N HIS A 188 -6.24 10.25 18.11
CA HIS A 188 -7.22 9.21 17.86
C HIS A 188 -6.62 8.02 17.12
N ILE A 189 -7.17 6.84 17.39
CA ILE A 189 -6.97 5.64 16.61
C ILE A 189 -8.34 5.22 16.10
N ILE A 190 -8.48 5.17 14.78
CA ILE A 190 -9.69 4.74 14.09
C ILE A 190 -9.48 3.30 13.67
N GLU A 191 -10.18 2.38 14.31
CA GLU A 191 -10.06 0.96 14.00
C GLU A 191 -10.60 0.66 12.60
N ALA A 192 -9.80 -0.04 11.81
CA ALA A 192 -10.25 -0.54 10.52
C ALA A 192 -11.37 -1.57 10.71
N THR A 193 -12.37 -1.47 9.86
CA THR A 193 -13.47 -2.44 9.76
C THR A 193 -13.51 -3.02 8.36
N LEU A 194 -13.90 -4.27 8.24
CA LEU A 194 -14.04 -4.93 6.94
C LEU A 194 -15.37 -4.51 6.30
N THR A 195 -15.38 -3.29 5.76
CA THR A 195 -16.51 -2.80 4.94
C THR A 195 -16.41 -3.36 3.51
N PRO A 196 -17.49 -3.30 2.70
CA PRO A 196 -17.42 -3.70 1.29
C PRO A 196 -16.31 -2.99 0.50
N GLU A 197 -16.07 -1.71 0.77
CA GLU A 197 -15.00 -0.93 0.13
C GLU A 197 -13.61 -1.42 0.57
N MET A 198 -13.45 -1.75 1.86
CA MET A 198 -12.21 -2.32 2.38
C MET A 198 -11.98 -3.72 1.79
N GLU A 199 -13.03 -4.55 1.70
CA GLU A 199 -12.96 -5.87 1.08
C GLU A 199 -12.46 -5.76 -0.37
N GLN A 200 -13.05 -4.88 -1.18
CA GLN A 200 -12.62 -4.66 -2.55
C GLN A 200 -11.16 -4.20 -2.66
N LYS A 201 -10.76 -3.27 -1.80
CA LYS A 201 -9.37 -2.80 -1.75
C LYS A 201 -8.39 -3.94 -1.42
N LEU A 202 -8.74 -4.80 -0.48
CA LEU A 202 -7.89 -5.92 -0.08
C LEU A 202 -7.88 -7.03 -1.14
N LEU A 203 -8.97 -7.24 -1.87
CA LEU A 203 -9.03 -8.16 -3.01
C LEU A 203 -8.10 -7.69 -4.14
N GLU A 204 -8.10 -6.39 -4.46
CA GLU A 204 -7.14 -5.82 -5.41
C GLU A 204 -5.69 -6.00 -4.94
N GLU A 205 -5.44 -5.79 -3.67
CA GLU A 205 -4.11 -5.97 -3.09
C GLU A 205 -3.65 -7.43 -3.16
N LEU A 206 -4.50 -8.39 -2.78
CA LEU A 206 -4.20 -9.81 -2.91
C LEU A 206 -3.98 -10.24 -4.35
N PHE A 207 -4.81 -9.75 -5.28
CA PHE A 207 -4.63 -10.02 -6.70
C PHE A 207 -3.27 -9.53 -7.20
N ASN A 208 -2.87 -8.32 -6.81
CA ASN A 208 -1.57 -7.77 -7.18
C ASN A 208 -0.40 -8.55 -6.54
N ILE A 209 -0.57 -9.08 -5.33
CA ILE A 209 0.43 -9.94 -4.68
C ILE A 209 0.61 -11.24 -5.47
N GLU A 210 -0.48 -11.91 -5.87
CA GLU A 210 -0.40 -13.12 -6.68
C GLU A 210 0.24 -12.85 -8.04
N LEU A 211 -0.15 -11.76 -8.68
CA LEU A 211 0.45 -11.34 -9.93
C LEU A 211 1.96 -11.04 -9.78
N GLN A 212 2.36 -10.37 -8.70
CA GLN A 212 3.77 -10.08 -8.45
C GLN A 212 4.61 -11.35 -8.24
N LYS A 213 4.05 -12.40 -7.63
CA LYS A 213 4.72 -13.70 -7.52
C LYS A 213 5.04 -14.27 -8.90
N ILE A 214 4.07 -14.21 -9.83
CA ILE A 214 4.27 -14.68 -11.20
C ILE A 214 5.31 -13.82 -11.93
N VAL A 215 5.22 -12.52 -11.80
CA VAL A 215 6.21 -11.58 -12.37
C VAL A 215 7.61 -11.89 -11.84
N ASN A 216 7.77 -12.15 -10.55
CA ASN A 216 9.06 -12.51 -9.96
C ASN A 216 9.61 -13.82 -10.54
N VAL A 217 8.75 -14.83 -10.75
CA VAL A 217 9.15 -16.09 -11.40
C VAL A 217 9.61 -15.83 -12.85
N ILE A 218 8.86 -15.02 -13.61
CA ILE A 218 9.20 -14.68 -15.00
C ILE A 218 10.55 -13.94 -15.07
N THR A 219 10.78 -13.01 -14.17
CA THR A 219 12.00 -12.18 -14.17
C THR A 219 13.21 -12.85 -13.49
N GLY A 220 13.00 -13.98 -12.81
CA GLY A 220 14.03 -14.61 -11.98
C GLY A 220 14.43 -13.76 -10.76
N SER A 221 13.57 -12.83 -10.35
CA SER A 221 13.77 -12.01 -9.15
C SER A 221 13.26 -12.78 -7.92
N GLN A 222 14.09 -12.86 -6.89
CA GLN A 222 13.69 -13.41 -5.58
C GLN A 222 13.02 -12.35 -4.69
#